data_79de7596094f41a3fa3fc75691f63728
#
_entry.id   79de7596094f41a3fa3fc75691f63728
#
_cell.length_a   1.000
_cell.length_b   1.000
_cell.length_c   1.000
_cell.angle_alpha   90.00
_cell.angle_beta   90.00
_cell.angle_gamma   90.00
#
_symmetry.space_group_name_H-M   'P 1'
#
loop_
_entity.id
_entity.type
_entity.pdbx_description
1 polymer ?
#
loop_
_entity_poly.entity_id
_entity_poly.type
_entity_poly.pdbx_seq_one_letter_code
_entity_poly.pdbx_strand_id
1 'polypeptide(L)'
;MNTRSSRMIALVTAVVIIAVVAAFVILVLRPGSPPDGTTPLAAAEVRSYQGQDLSSISDVPENAIAGTQYLNESDYRLTVTGLTATTKVSTYREILDNHQHYSKVVTLDCVEGWSVRILWEGVLVRDLINEAGADPRANTVIFHAADGYTTSFPLSYVMDNDIIIAYKMNNVTIDAEHGFPFRLVAEDKWGYKWIKWIDEIELSDNPDYQGYWEQRGYSESGNLSESQYS
;
A
#
# COMPACT_ATOMS: atom_id res chain seq x y z
N MET A 1 40.59 -37.82 42.04
CA MET A 1 39.65 -37.54 40.95
C MET A 1 39.59 -36.04 40.80
N ASN A 2 39.95 -35.47 39.65
CA ASN A 2 40.37 -34.09 39.48
C ASN A 2 39.12 -33.16 39.45
N THR A 3 38.97 -32.25 40.41
CA THR A 3 37.84 -31.30 40.54
C THR A 3 37.63 -30.42 39.29
N ARG A 4 38.62 -30.24 38.43
CA ARG A 4 38.52 -29.55 37.14
C ARG A 4 37.70 -30.34 36.10
N SER A 5 37.88 -31.67 36.05
CA SER A 5 37.16 -32.56 35.11
C SER A 5 35.68 -32.63 35.47
N SER A 6 35.33 -32.70 36.75
CA SER A 6 33.96 -32.75 37.23
C SER A 6 33.18 -31.47 36.94
N ARG A 7 33.84 -30.29 37.05
CA ARG A 7 33.20 -28.96 36.74
C ARG A 7 33.01 -28.79 35.24
N MET A 8 33.93 -29.31 34.42
CA MET A 8 33.82 -29.23 32.95
C MET A 8 32.66 -30.12 32.45
N ILE A 9 32.54 -31.33 33.01
CA ILE A 9 31.43 -32.24 32.67
C ILE A 9 30.09 -31.62 33.08
N ALA A 10 29.97 -31.03 34.27
CA ALA A 10 28.75 -30.36 34.69
C ALA A 10 28.35 -29.16 33.81
N LEU A 11 29.35 -28.39 33.33
CA LEU A 11 29.10 -27.25 32.45
C LEU A 11 28.59 -27.70 31.06
N VAL A 12 29.20 -28.73 30.48
CA VAL A 12 28.79 -29.31 29.20
C VAL A 12 27.39 -29.90 29.29
N THR A 13 27.06 -30.58 30.38
CA THR A 13 25.71 -31.16 30.60
C THR A 13 24.66 -30.05 30.72
N ALA A 14 24.97 -28.98 31.42
CA ALA A 14 24.02 -27.82 31.54
C ALA A 14 23.75 -27.16 30.18
N VAL A 15 24.80 -26.96 29.35
CA VAL A 15 24.63 -26.36 28.01
C VAL A 15 23.80 -27.26 27.08
N VAL A 16 24.03 -28.58 27.15
CA VAL A 16 23.23 -29.53 26.36
C VAL A 16 21.76 -29.53 26.78
N ILE A 17 21.48 -29.51 28.09
CA ILE A 17 20.10 -29.45 28.60
C ILE A 17 19.42 -28.15 28.16
N ILE A 18 20.07 -27.01 28.25
CA ILE A 18 19.52 -25.71 27.81
C ILE A 18 19.24 -25.75 26.29
N ALA A 19 20.14 -26.31 25.49
CA ALA A 19 19.93 -26.42 24.04
C ALA A 19 18.75 -27.34 23.69
N VAL A 20 18.57 -28.44 24.40
CA VAL A 20 17.45 -29.39 24.21
C VAL A 20 16.13 -28.74 24.64
N VAL A 21 16.12 -28.02 25.76
CA VAL A 21 14.90 -27.30 26.23
C VAL A 21 14.54 -26.18 25.26
N ALA A 22 15.51 -25.41 24.77
CA ALA A 22 15.26 -24.37 23.78
C ALA A 22 14.71 -24.95 22.46
N ALA A 23 15.29 -26.06 21.98
CA ALA A 23 14.79 -26.74 20.79
C ALA A 23 13.36 -27.29 20.98
N PHE A 24 13.06 -27.82 22.18
CA PHE A 24 11.73 -28.33 22.52
C PHE A 24 10.70 -27.19 22.62
N VAL A 25 11.07 -26.05 23.22
CA VAL A 25 10.21 -24.86 23.30
C VAL A 25 9.93 -24.30 21.89
N ILE A 26 10.91 -24.25 21.01
CA ILE A 26 10.73 -23.83 19.62
C ILE A 26 9.81 -24.80 18.86
N LEU A 27 9.90 -26.10 19.15
CA LEU A 27 9.07 -27.12 18.51
C LEU A 27 7.60 -27.05 18.98
N VAL A 28 7.39 -26.79 20.28
CA VAL A 28 6.05 -26.71 20.89
C VAL A 28 5.35 -25.36 20.60
N LEU A 29 6.13 -24.27 20.44
CA LEU A 29 5.60 -22.94 20.13
C LEU A 29 5.51 -22.65 18.63
N ARG A 30 5.86 -23.59 17.74
CA ARG A 30 5.51 -23.44 16.32
C ARG A 30 4.00 -23.42 16.20
N PRO A 31 3.41 -22.34 15.66
CA PRO A 31 2.00 -22.41 15.28
C PRO A 31 1.86 -23.63 14.36
N GLY A 32 1.01 -24.56 14.75
CA GLY A 32 0.80 -25.80 14.02
C GLY A 32 0.49 -25.47 12.57
N SER A 33 1.19 -26.09 11.63
CA SER A 33 0.75 -26.09 10.25
C SER A 33 -0.70 -26.59 10.24
N PRO A 34 -1.61 -25.97 9.50
CA PRO A 34 -2.98 -26.47 9.38
C PRO A 34 -2.93 -27.93 8.98
N PRO A 35 -3.88 -28.76 9.47
CA PRO A 35 -3.91 -30.18 9.14
C PRO A 35 -3.87 -30.36 7.62
N ASP A 36 -3.04 -31.29 7.17
CA ASP A 36 -2.84 -31.62 5.78
C ASP A 36 -4.21 -31.80 5.09
N GLY A 37 -4.48 -30.97 4.06
CA GLY A 37 -5.73 -31.04 3.29
C GLY A 37 -6.74 -29.91 3.53
N THR A 38 -6.45 -28.93 4.42
CA THR A 38 -7.31 -27.73 4.53
C THR A 38 -6.87 -26.66 3.52
N THR A 39 -7.77 -26.32 2.61
CA THR A 39 -7.60 -25.15 1.73
C THR A 39 -8.07 -23.91 2.50
N PRO A 40 -7.22 -22.89 2.71
CA PRO A 40 -7.68 -21.64 3.29
C PRO A 40 -8.79 -21.04 2.41
N LEU A 41 -9.90 -20.64 3.03
CA LEU A 41 -10.92 -19.88 2.30
C LEU A 41 -10.37 -18.50 2.00
N ALA A 42 -10.71 -17.96 0.82
CA ALA A 42 -10.43 -16.57 0.50
C ALA A 42 -11.03 -15.66 1.57
N ALA A 43 -10.36 -14.55 1.86
CA ALA A 43 -10.90 -13.55 2.76
C ALA A 43 -12.29 -13.12 2.27
N ALA A 44 -13.29 -13.16 3.15
CA ALA A 44 -14.63 -12.72 2.79
C ALA A 44 -14.65 -11.19 2.69
N GLU A 45 -15.30 -10.68 1.64
CA GLU A 45 -15.61 -9.27 1.50
C GLU A 45 -16.49 -8.80 2.67
N VAL A 46 -16.06 -7.78 3.40
CA VAL A 46 -16.89 -7.14 4.43
C VAL A 46 -17.83 -6.12 3.78
N ARG A 47 -19.10 -6.13 4.20
CA ARG A 47 -20.18 -5.25 3.66
C ARG A 47 -20.63 -4.19 4.66
N SER A 48 -20.01 -4.16 5.83
CA SER A 48 -20.21 -3.08 6.82
C SER A 48 -18.96 -2.95 7.70
N TYR A 49 -18.67 -1.73 8.12
CA TYR A 49 -17.56 -1.42 9.00
C TYR A 49 -17.93 -0.27 9.94
N GLN A 50 -17.77 -0.46 11.26
CA GLN A 50 -18.08 0.55 12.29
C GLN A 50 -19.48 1.19 12.12
N GLY A 51 -20.48 0.37 11.75
CA GLY A 51 -21.87 0.83 11.56
C GLY A 51 -22.14 1.54 10.22
N GLN A 52 -21.19 1.59 9.30
CA GLN A 52 -21.35 2.11 7.96
C GLN A 52 -21.53 0.96 6.96
N ASP A 53 -22.53 1.07 6.09
CA ASP A 53 -22.72 0.15 4.97
C ASP A 53 -21.68 0.43 3.89
N LEU A 54 -21.13 -0.63 3.31
CA LEU A 54 -20.13 -0.58 2.23
C LEU A 54 -20.73 -1.06 0.92
N SER A 55 -20.32 -0.42 -0.18
CA SER A 55 -20.60 -0.90 -1.54
C SER A 55 -19.89 -2.25 -1.78
N SER A 56 -20.39 -3.06 -2.71
CA SER A 56 -19.65 -4.24 -3.15
C SER A 56 -18.43 -3.84 -3.97
N ILE A 57 -17.36 -4.62 -3.89
CA ILE A 57 -16.23 -4.50 -4.82
C ILE A 57 -16.72 -4.67 -6.26
N SER A 58 -17.68 -5.58 -6.50
CA SER A 58 -18.29 -5.78 -7.83
C SER A 58 -19.08 -4.58 -8.37
N ASP A 59 -19.40 -3.61 -7.52
CA ASP A 59 -20.09 -2.37 -7.94
C ASP A 59 -19.13 -1.28 -8.41
N VAL A 60 -17.81 -1.52 -8.33
CA VAL A 60 -16.76 -0.58 -8.74
C VAL A 60 -16.44 -0.81 -10.21
N PRO A 61 -16.84 0.08 -11.13
CA PRO A 61 -16.51 -0.07 -12.55
C PRO A 61 -15.01 0.05 -12.79
N GLU A 62 -14.48 -0.72 -13.72
CA GLU A 62 -13.12 -0.56 -14.20
C GLU A 62 -13.03 0.57 -15.22
N ASN A 63 -12.11 1.51 -14.98
CA ASN A 63 -11.68 2.52 -15.92
C ASN A 63 -10.16 2.49 -16.06
N ALA A 64 -9.65 2.40 -17.29
CA ALA A 64 -8.23 2.32 -17.60
C ALA A 64 -7.93 2.98 -18.95
N ILE A 65 -6.77 3.61 -19.11
CA ILE A 65 -6.37 4.26 -20.37
C ILE A 65 -5.76 3.27 -21.36
N ALA A 66 -5.24 2.14 -20.87
CA ALA A 66 -4.60 1.10 -21.69
C ALA A 66 -5.07 -0.32 -21.28
N GLY A 67 -6.25 -0.44 -20.67
CA GLY A 67 -6.79 -1.70 -20.15
C GLY A 67 -6.18 -2.14 -18.84
N THR A 68 -6.71 -3.22 -18.27
CA THR A 68 -6.27 -3.79 -16.99
C THR A 68 -4.82 -4.20 -17.03
N GLN A 69 -4.04 -3.78 -16.02
CA GLN A 69 -2.65 -4.19 -15.87
C GLN A 69 -2.55 -5.41 -14.95
N TYR A 70 -1.92 -6.47 -15.44
CA TYR A 70 -1.69 -7.71 -14.68
C TYR A 70 -0.25 -7.76 -14.18
N LEU A 71 0.00 -7.11 -13.04
CA LEU A 71 1.33 -7.02 -12.44
C LEU A 71 1.60 -8.24 -11.54
N ASN A 72 2.82 -8.77 -11.61
CA ASN A 72 3.24 -9.87 -10.77
C ASN A 72 3.85 -9.33 -9.46
N GLU A 73 3.38 -9.82 -8.31
CA GLU A 73 3.87 -9.42 -6.99
C GLU A 73 5.39 -9.55 -6.85
N SER A 74 5.98 -10.65 -7.36
CA SER A 74 7.41 -10.91 -7.25
C SER A 74 8.28 -9.92 -8.04
N ASP A 75 7.75 -9.43 -9.15
CA ASP A 75 8.48 -8.56 -10.08
C ASP A 75 8.17 -7.08 -9.83
N TYR A 76 7.11 -6.80 -9.10
CA TYR A 76 6.67 -5.44 -8.80
C TYR A 76 7.70 -4.67 -7.97
N ARG A 77 7.91 -3.42 -8.37
CA ARG A 77 8.72 -2.44 -7.64
C ARG A 77 7.98 -1.11 -7.60
N LEU A 78 7.94 -0.51 -6.42
CA LEU A 78 7.56 0.89 -6.24
C LEU A 78 8.82 1.71 -6.07
N THR A 79 8.95 2.75 -6.89
CA THR A 79 10.09 3.68 -6.81
C THR A 79 9.62 5.01 -6.21
N VAL A 80 10.35 5.54 -5.22
CA VAL A 80 10.21 6.92 -4.76
C VAL A 80 11.44 7.69 -5.21
N THR A 81 11.26 8.71 -6.04
CA THR A 81 12.33 9.38 -6.80
C THR A 81 12.12 10.89 -6.95
N GLY A 82 12.88 11.53 -7.83
CA GLY A 82 12.83 12.95 -8.10
C GLY A 82 13.62 13.76 -7.08
N LEU A 83 13.03 14.81 -6.54
CA LEU A 83 13.63 15.65 -5.50
C LEU A 83 13.64 14.97 -4.14
N THR A 84 14.43 13.91 -4.02
CA THR A 84 14.65 13.11 -2.81
C THR A 84 16.13 13.05 -2.45
N ALA A 85 16.44 12.85 -1.17
CA ALA A 85 17.82 12.62 -0.71
C ALA A 85 18.35 11.28 -1.25
N THR A 86 17.48 10.27 -1.38
CA THR A 86 17.84 8.94 -1.88
C THR A 86 16.65 8.34 -2.62
N THR A 87 16.86 7.92 -3.86
CA THR A 87 15.86 7.10 -4.56
C THR A 87 15.65 5.79 -3.82
N LYS A 88 14.40 5.49 -3.49
CA LYS A 88 14.00 4.24 -2.84
C LYS A 88 13.30 3.33 -3.84
N VAL A 89 13.66 2.05 -3.83
CA VAL A 89 13.00 1.02 -4.63
C VAL A 89 12.61 -0.09 -3.68
N SER A 90 11.32 -0.37 -3.57
CA SER A 90 10.76 -1.35 -2.65
C SER A 90 9.91 -2.38 -3.38
N THR A 91 10.01 -3.62 -2.96
CA THR A 91 9.09 -4.68 -3.38
C THR A 91 7.73 -4.52 -2.69
N TYR A 92 6.70 -5.18 -3.21
CA TYR A 92 5.39 -5.24 -2.58
C TYR A 92 5.48 -5.70 -1.10
N ARG A 93 6.25 -6.76 -0.85
CA ARG A 93 6.43 -7.31 0.49
C ARG A 93 7.16 -6.38 1.43
N GLU A 94 8.25 -5.75 0.98
CA GLU A 94 8.97 -4.79 1.82
C GLU A 94 8.08 -3.62 2.24
N ILE A 95 7.19 -3.14 1.36
CA ILE A 95 6.24 -2.09 1.73
C ILE A 95 5.29 -2.58 2.82
N LEU A 96 4.72 -3.78 2.67
CA LEU A 96 3.80 -4.31 3.67
C LEU A 96 4.48 -4.68 4.99
N ASP A 97 5.69 -5.22 4.96
CA ASP A 97 6.36 -5.72 6.15
C ASP A 97 6.99 -4.58 6.99
N ASN A 98 7.35 -3.46 6.36
CA ASN A 98 8.12 -2.40 7.01
C ASN A 98 7.31 -1.14 7.36
N HIS A 99 6.07 -1.01 6.88
CA HIS A 99 5.24 0.18 7.14
C HIS A 99 4.02 -0.15 8.00
N GLN A 100 3.54 0.84 8.74
CA GLN A 100 2.29 0.75 9.47
C GLN A 100 1.11 0.69 8.50
N HIS A 101 0.19 -0.23 8.76
CA HIS A 101 -1.05 -0.36 7.98
C HIS A 101 -2.16 0.47 8.60
N TYR A 102 -2.91 1.13 7.73
CA TYR A 102 -4.06 1.95 8.09
C TYR A 102 -5.28 1.51 7.31
N SER A 103 -6.44 1.65 7.93
CA SER A 103 -7.70 1.39 7.26
C SER A 103 -8.66 2.57 7.47
N LYS A 104 -9.37 2.95 6.41
CA LYS A 104 -10.36 4.02 6.43
C LYS A 104 -11.49 3.74 5.45
N VAL A 105 -12.70 4.17 5.81
CA VAL A 105 -13.84 4.14 4.89
C VAL A 105 -13.87 5.45 4.13
N VAL A 106 -13.70 5.37 2.81
CA VAL A 106 -13.74 6.54 1.93
C VAL A 106 -14.65 6.24 0.75
N THR A 107 -15.45 7.23 0.36
CA THR A 107 -16.24 7.19 -0.88
C THR A 107 -15.36 7.65 -2.04
N LEU A 108 -15.36 6.88 -3.12
CA LEU A 108 -14.80 7.25 -4.40
C LEU A 108 -15.95 7.78 -5.26
N ASP A 109 -15.85 9.02 -5.68
CA ASP A 109 -16.83 9.69 -6.55
C ASP A 109 -16.25 9.82 -7.97
N CYS A 110 -16.90 9.16 -8.93
CA CYS A 110 -16.46 9.21 -10.32
C CYS A 110 -17.14 10.37 -11.08
N VAL A 111 -16.39 10.97 -11.99
CA VAL A 111 -16.91 11.99 -12.92
C VAL A 111 -18.03 11.47 -13.83
N GLU A 112 -18.17 10.16 -13.97
CA GLU A 112 -19.24 9.49 -14.71
C GLU A 112 -20.57 9.43 -13.93
N GLY A 113 -20.61 9.94 -12.69
CA GLY A 113 -21.83 10.07 -11.89
C GLY A 113 -22.16 8.87 -11.01
N TRP A 114 -21.21 7.95 -10.81
CA TRP A 114 -21.34 6.88 -9.81
C TRP A 114 -20.40 7.11 -8.63
N SER A 115 -20.77 6.55 -7.49
CA SER A 115 -19.94 6.57 -6.28
C SER A 115 -20.02 5.27 -5.52
N VAL A 116 -18.93 4.88 -4.87
CA VAL A 116 -18.82 3.66 -4.07
C VAL A 116 -18.12 3.97 -2.75
N ARG A 117 -18.66 3.43 -1.67
CA ARG A 117 -18.08 3.53 -0.33
C ARG A 117 -17.36 2.24 0.02
N ILE A 118 -16.06 2.31 0.20
CA ILE A 118 -15.18 1.16 0.39
C ILE A 118 -14.35 1.33 1.66
N LEU A 119 -14.12 0.24 2.37
CA LEU A 119 -13.08 0.13 3.40
C LEU A 119 -11.75 -0.13 2.69
N TRP A 120 -10.89 0.87 2.68
CA TRP A 120 -9.55 0.80 2.11
C TRP A 120 -8.52 0.45 3.19
N GLU A 121 -7.58 -0.43 2.89
CA GLU A 121 -6.43 -0.72 3.75
C GLU A 121 -5.14 -0.52 2.96
N GLY A 122 -4.20 0.24 3.54
CA GLY A 122 -2.97 0.63 2.86
C GLY A 122 -1.91 1.17 3.79
N VAL A 123 -0.86 1.74 3.19
CA VAL A 123 0.24 2.44 3.87
C VAL A 123 0.20 3.93 3.53
N LEU A 124 0.67 4.78 4.44
CA LEU A 124 0.69 6.22 4.22
C LEU A 124 1.76 6.59 3.19
N VAL A 125 1.37 7.39 2.20
CA VAL A 125 2.31 7.89 1.19
C VAL A 125 3.40 8.76 1.83
N ARG A 126 3.05 9.56 2.84
CA ARG A 126 4.03 10.40 3.56
C ARG A 126 5.15 9.59 4.23
N ASP A 127 4.88 8.35 4.66
CA ASP A 127 5.91 7.51 5.29
C ASP A 127 6.94 7.08 4.25
N LEU A 128 6.51 6.70 3.04
CA LEU A 128 7.37 6.38 1.91
C LEU A 128 8.21 7.60 1.47
N ILE A 129 7.60 8.79 1.41
CA ILE A 129 8.29 10.04 1.09
C ILE A 129 9.32 10.40 2.17
N ASN A 130 8.97 10.27 3.45
CA ASN A 130 9.87 10.55 4.56
C ASN A 130 11.08 9.61 4.56
N GLU A 131 10.90 8.34 4.22
CA GLU A 131 11.98 7.37 4.08
C GLU A 131 12.96 7.74 2.96
N ALA A 132 12.45 8.26 1.84
CA ALA A 132 13.29 8.75 0.73
C ALA A 132 13.97 10.10 1.04
N GLY A 133 13.42 10.87 1.97
CA GLY A 133 13.89 12.19 2.38
C GLY A 133 13.61 13.27 1.32
N ALA A 134 12.46 13.95 1.43
CA ALA A 134 12.08 15.01 0.50
C ALA A 134 13.09 16.16 0.50
N ASP A 135 13.52 16.61 -0.69
CA ASP A 135 14.30 17.86 -0.85
C ASP A 135 13.41 19.07 -0.50
N PRO A 136 13.93 20.09 0.19
CA PRO A 136 13.15 21.29 0.53
C PRO A 136 12.56 22.06 -0.66
N ARG A 137 13.06 21.83 -1.89
CA ARG A 137 12.51 22.41 -3.11
C ARG A 137 11.26 21.70 -3.61
N ALA A 138 11.02 20.45 -3.18
CA ALA A 138 9.87 19.69 -3.62
C ALA A 138 8.58 20.38 -3.13
N ASN A 139 7.64 20.58 -4.03
CA ASN A 139 6.33 21.16 -3.77
C ASN A 139 5.18 20.34 -4.36
N THR A 140 5.50 19.36 -5.21
CA THR A 140 4.57 18.54 -5.98
C THR A 140 4.95 17.07 -5.85
N VAL A 141 3.93 16.21 -5.73
CA VAL A 141 4.06 14.75 -5.84
C VAL A 141 3.38 14.33 -7.14
N ILE A 142 4.10 13.64 -8.00
CA ILE A 142 3.59 13.06 -9.23
C ILE A 142 3.54 11.55 -9.04
N PHE A 143 2.38 10.97 -9.28
CA PHE A 143 2.20 9.52 -9.28
C PHE A 143 2.20 9.02 -10.71
N HIS A 144 2.94 7.96 -10.97
CA HIS A 144 3.02 7.24 -12.24
C HIS A 144 2.47 5.83 -12.07
N ALA A 145 1.86 5.31 -13.12
CA ALA A 145 1.29 3.98 -13.17
C ALA A 145 1.83 3.16 -14.33
N ALA A 146 1.79 1.85 -14.18
CA ALA A 146 2.28 0.88 -15.15
C ALA A 146 1.62 0.97 -16.55
N ASP A 147 0.43 1.57 -16.65
CA ASP A 147 -0.28 1.80 -17.92
C ASP A 147 0.09 3.15 -18.59
N GLY A 148 1.00 3.91 -17.98
CA GLY A 148 1.42 5.25 -18.42
C GLY A 148 0.49 6.38 -17.93
N TYR A 149 -0.48 6.06 -17.05
CA TYR A 149 -1.29 7.09 -16.40
C TYR A 149 -0.45 7.91 -15.42
N THR A 150 -0.72 9.22 -15.34
CA THR A 150 -0.10 10.09 -14.34
C THR A 150 -1.11 11.05 -13.75
N THR A 151 -0.90 11.45 -12.50
CA THR A 151 -1.61 12.55 -11.84
C THR A 151 -0.69 13.19 -10.80
N SER A 152 -0.99 14.41 -10.38
CA SER A 152 -0.17 15.14 -9.42
C SER A 152 -0.99 15.73 -8.29
N PHE A 153 -0.32 16.04 -7.18
CA PHE A 153 -0.90 16.73 -6.03
C PHE A 153 0.14 17.69 -5.44
N PRO A 154 -0.30 18.79 -4.79
CA PRO A 154 0.58 19.53 -3.92
C PRO A 154 1.21 18.59 -2.87
N LEU A 155 2.52 18.71 -2.63
CA LEU A 155 3.20 17.90 -1.61
C LEU A 155 2.52 18.05 -0.23
N SER A 156 2.09 19.26 0.12
CA SER A 156 1.36 19.52 1.38
C SER A 156 0.07 18.70 1.49
N TYR A 157 -0.68 18.52 0.39
CA TYR A 157 -1.89 17.69 0.42
C TYR A 157 -1.57 16.25 0.86
N VAL A 158 -0.48 15.69 0.35
CA VAL A 158 -0.07 14.31 0.66
C VAL A 158 0.51 14.20 2.08
N MET A 159 1.30 15.20 2.49
CA MET A 159 2.00 15.19 3.78
C MET A 159 1.08 15.50 4.97
N ASP A 160 0.10 16.41 4.78
CA ASP A 160 -0.76 16.90 5.86
C ASP A 160 -2.04 16.09 6.04
N ASN A 161 -2.37 15.22 5.06
CA ASN A 161 -3.53 14.34 5.11
C ASN A 161 -3.09 12.86 5.16
N ASP A 162 -4.00 12.02 5.62
CA ASP A 162 -3.73 10.57 5.72
C ASP A 162 -4.00 9.88 4.36
N ILE A 163 -3.25 10.29 3.34
CA ILE A 163 -3.33 9.73 1.99
C ILE A 163 -2.60 8.38 1.98
N ILE A 164 -3.30 7.32 1.58
CA ILE A 164 -2.77 5.97 1.52
C ILE A 164 -2.64 5.45 0.08
N ILE A 165 -1.64 4.61 -0.16
CA ILE A 165 -1.69 3.65 -1.25
C ILE A 165 -2.29 2.36 -0.70
N ALA A 166 -3.44 1.99 -1.25
CA ALA A 166 -4.22 0.85 -0.78
C ALA A 166 -3.86 -0.42 -1.52
N TYR A 167 -3.82 -1.53 -0.78
CA TYR A 167 -3.62 -2.89 -1.28
C TYR A 167 -4.80 -3.82 -0.97
N LYS A 168 -5.81 -3.35 -0.18
CA LYS A 168 -7.07 -4.05 0.03
C LYS A 168 -8.28 -3.13 -0.10
N MET A 169 -9.38 -3.74 -0.52
CA MET A 169 -10.74 -3.21 -0.57
C MET A 169 -11.66 -4.14 0.22
N ASN A 170 -12.46 -3.62 1.16
CA ASN A 170 -13.41 -4.42 1.97
C ASN A 170 -12.79 -5.70 2.55
N ASN A 171 -11.56 -5.61 3.08
CA ASN A 171 -10.78 -6.74 3.64
C ASN A 171 -10.29 -7.78 2.62
N VAL A 172 -10.46 -7.56 1.32
CA VAL A 172 -9.97 -8.44 0.25
C VAL A 172 -8.80 -7.75 -0.47
N THR A 173 -7.75 -8.49 -0.80
CA THR A 173 -6.65 -7.95 -1.61
C THR A 173 -7.21 -7.39 -2.92
N ILE A 174 -6.78 -6.18 -3.29
CA ILE A 174 -7.17 -5.54 -4.55
C ILE A 174 -6.79 -6.45 -5.71
N ASP A 175 -7.70 -6.66 -6.63
CA ASP A 175 -7.44 -7.39 -7.88
C ASP A 175 -6.81 -6.50 -8.95
N ALA A 176 -6.48 -7.09 -10.09
CA ALA A 176 -5.86 -6.38 -11.20
C ALA A 176 -6.75 -5.25 -11.74
N GLU A 177 -8.07 -5.47 -11.85
CA GLU A 177 -9.03 -4.49 -12.39
C GLU A 177 -9.12 -3.24 -11.51
N HIS A 178 -8.98 -3.41 -10.19
CA HIS A 178 -9.10 -2.34 -9.21
C HIS A 178 -7.78 -1.71 -8.82
N GLY A 179 -6.63 -2.19 -9.36
CA GLY A 179 -5.34 -1.50 -9.23
C GLY A 179 -4.28 -2.24 -8.42
N PHE A 180 -4.33 -3.59 -8.34
CA PHE A 180 -3.21 -4.36 -7.74
C PHE A 180 -1.89 -4.01 -8.43
N PRO A 181 -0.77 -3.83 -7.70
CA PRO A 181 -0.57 -4.04 -6.25
C PRO A 181 -1.01 -2.87 -5.36
N PHE A 182 -0.97 -1.63 -5.87
CA PHE A 182 -1.33 -0.44 -5.12
C PHE A 182 -2.12 0.56 -5.95
N ARG A 183 -3.14 1.13 -5.34
CA ARG A 183 -3.87 2.29 -5.86
C ARG A 183 -3.92 3.41 -4.84
N LEU A 184 -4.01 4.64 -5.31
CA LEU A 184 -4.16 5.80 -4.45
C LEU A 184 -5.58 5.92 -3.93
N VAL A 185 -5.73 6.26 -2.65
CA VAL A 185 -6.97 6.72 -2.03
C VAL A 185 -6.86 8.22 -1.83
N ALA A 186 -7.31 8.98 -2.83
CA ALA A 186 -7.25 10.43 -2.87
C ALA A 186 -8.55 11.04 -2.31
N GLU A 187 -8.70 11.02 -0.98
CA GLU A 187 -9.88 11.54 -0.28
C GLU A 187 -10.19 12.99 -0.71
N ASP A 188 -11.47 13.31 -0.82
CA ASP A 188 -11.99 14.62 -1.29
C ASP A 188 -11.65 14.98 -2.75
N LYS A 189 -11.21 13.99 -3.54
CA LYS A 189 -10.88 14.17 -4.96
C LYS A 189 -11.77 13.33 -5.87
N TRP A 190 -12.05 13.86 -7.05
CA TRP A 190 -12.72 13.13 -8.13
C TRP A 190 -11.93 11.88 -8.54
N GLY A 191 -12.63 10.83 -8.98
CA GLY A 191 -12.08 9.51 -9.28
C GLY A 191 -10.88 9.49 -10.24
N TYR A 192 -10.75 10.46 -11.15
CA TYR A 192 -9.59 10.54 -12.03
C TYR A 192 -8.28 10.88 -11.29
N LYS A 193 -8.35 11.37 -10.06
CA LYS A 193 -7.15 11.55 -9.20
C LYS A 193 -6.74 10.26 -8.48
N TRP A 194 -7.57 9.20 -8.50
CA TRP A 194 -7.35 7.94 -7.80
C TRP A 194 -6.61 6.94 -8.67
N ILE A 195 -5.34 7.22 -8.96
CA ILE A 195 -4.49 6.42 -9.84
C ILE A 195 -4.36 4.97 -9.37
N LYS A 196 -4.43 4.00 -10.32
CA LYS A 196 -4.26 2.55 -10.13
C LYS A 196 -2.86 2.13 -10.60
N TRP A 197 -2.42 0.93 -10.18
CA TRP A 197 -1.16 0.31 -10.65
C TRP A 197 0.07 1.20 -10.47
N ILE A 198 0.14 1.92 -9.35
CA ILE A 198 1.22 2.86 -9.05
C ILE A 198 2.55 2.10 -9.03
N ASP A 199 3.53 2.56 -9.80
CA ASP A 199 4.89 2.03 -9.84
C ASP A 199 5.96 3.08 -9.51
N GLU A 200 5.59 4.38 -9.54
CA GLU A 200 6.51 5.45 -9.15
C GLU A 200 5.79 6.60 -8.43
N ILE A 201 6.45 7.14 -7.42
CA ILE A 201 6.11 8.38 -6.71
C ILE A 201 7.28 9.34 -6.90
N GLU A 202 7.10 10.37 -7.71
CA GLU A 202 8.13 11.36 -8.03
C GLU A 202 7.89 12.66 -7.25
N LEU A 203 8.91 13.15 -6.56
CA LEU A 203 8.90 14.48 -5.95
C LEU A 203 9.46 15.50 -6.94
N SER A 204 8.72 16.60 -7.14
CA SER A 204 9.04 17.63 -8.14
C SER A 204 8.90 19.04 -7.56
N ASP A 205 9.55 20.01 -8.20
CA ASP A 205 9.36 21.45 -7.94
C ASP A 205 8.45 22.13 -9.00
N ASN A 206 7.78 21.33 -9.82
CA ASN A 206 6.85 21.80 -10.84
C ASN A 206 5.40 21.80 -10.33
N PRO A 207 4.87 22.94 -9.81
CA PRO A 207 3.50 22.99 -9.31
C PRO A 207 2.43 22.93 -10.41
N ASP A 208 2.82 23.15 -11.66
CA ASP A 208 1.93 23.21 -12.83
C ASP A 208 1.96 21.89 -13.62
N TYR A 209 2.42 20.78 -13.01
CA TYR A 209 2.43 19.49 -13.67
C TYR A 209 1.01 19.02 -13.96
N GLN A 210 0.72 18.71 -15.20
CA GLN A 210 -0.55 18.19 -15.67
C GLN A 210 -0.44 16.69 -15.96
N GLY A 211 -1.21 15.90 -15.27
CA GLY A 211 -1.35 14.47 -15.54
C GLY A 211 -2.22 14.17 -16.76
N TYR A 212 -2.57 12.90 -16.91
CA TYR A 212 -3.26 12.41 -18.12
C TYR A 212 -4.58 13.12 -18.42
N TRP A 213 -5.46 13.28 -17.40
CA TRP A 213 -6.76 13.92 -17.60
C TRP A 213 -6.70 15.43 -17.49
N GLU A 214 -5.80 15.98 -16.67
CA GLU A 214 -5.57 17.42 -16.56
C GLU A 214 -5.18 18.03 -17.92
N GLN A 215 -4.30 17.36 -18.69
CA GLN A 215 -3.96 17.74 -20.07
C GLN A 215 -5.15 17.70 -21.05
N ARG A 216 -6.28 17.10 -20.64
CA ARG A 216 -7.51 16.96 -21.41
C ARG A 216 -8.65 17.86 -20.91
N GLY A 217 -8.31 18.85 -20.05
CA GLY A 217 -9.23 19.88 -19.58
C GLY A 217 -9.97 19.51 -18.26
N TYR A 218 -9.49 18.48 -17.54
CA TYR A 218 -9.95 18.25 -16.17
C TYR A 218 -9.20 19.15 -15.20
N SER A 219 -9.84 19.48 -14.07
CA SER A 219 -9.27 20.34 -13.04
C SER A 219 -7.98 19.76 -12.47
N GLU A 220 -6.95 20.58 -12.27
CA GLU A 220 -5.69 20.18 -11.65
C GLU A 220 -5.89 19.83 -10.17
N SER A 221 -6.74 20.57 -9.46
CA SER A 221 -7.06 20.32 -8.05
C SER A 221 -7.82 19.03 -7.84
N GLY A 222 -8.75 18.72 -8.74
CA GLY A 222 -9.64 17.57 -8.66
C GLY A 222 -10.54 17.54 -7.43
N ASN A 223 -10.73 18.68 -6.75
CA ASN A 223 -11.54 18.75 -5.52
C ASN A 223 -13.01 18.44 -5.81
N LEU A 224 -13.65 17.62 -4.96
CA LEU A 224 -15.09 17.33 -5.07
C LEU A 224 -15.97 18.57 -4.87
N SER A 225 -15.46 19.59 -4.16
CA SER A 225 -16.16 20.86 -3.95
C SER A 225 -16.13 21.82 -5.16
N GLU A 226 -15.39 21.46 -6.22
CA GLU A 226 -15.17 22.27 -7.41
C GLU A 226 -15.66 21.54 -8.66
N SER A 227 -15.74 22.27 -9.79
CA SER A 227 -16.00 21.65 -11.09
C SER A 227 -14.92 20.61 -11.41
N GLN A 228 -15.31 19.49 -11.98
CA GLN A 228 -14.38 18.48 -12.52
C GLN A 228 -13.59 18.97 -13.74
N TYR A 229 -14.02 20.08 -14.35
CA TYR A 229 -13.37 20.71 -15.51
C TYR A 229 -12.72 22.03 -15.10
N SER A 230 -11.58 22.35 -15.72
CA SER A 230 -10.87 23.63 -15.62
C SER A 230 -11.48 24.72 -16.51
#